data_db0d08bcc4512c820a6e51def704060d
#
_entry.id   db0d08bcc4512c820a6e51def704060d
#
_cell.length_a   1.000
_cell.length_b   1.000
_cell.length_c   1.000
_cell.angle_alpha   90.00
_cell.angle_beta   90.00
_cell.angle_gamma   90.00
#
_symmetry.space_group_name_H-M   'P 1'
#
loop_
_entity.id
_entity.type
_entity.pdbx_description
1 polymer ?
#
loop_
_entity_poly.entity_id
_entity_poly.type
_entity_poly.pdbx_seq_one_letter_code
_entity_poly.pdbx_strand_id
1 'polypeptide(L)'
;MTVRVTRLLRFRLAVRVLALVVLLLSAAPVLAQDWTYRVRPGDTIWDLSARYLKPSIAWEQLQSHNGIADPYRLPPGSQLRFPVAWLQVQPAPARVIAVRGPVHSQAEGQPRRNVAEGDLLRIGQELVTGDDASVTVAFADDSRLQLREQSRLRFDQLSRYGRTGMVDTRLRLEQGRASNRVTPANGPASRYIIDAPTATSSVRGTVFRVSAGQAGRGAATEVLEGRVQVGNRRGQRLVTHGQATRSPSLDARPAELEALLPPPVLATDPQRLATLPAALAWQPVTDAVGYRVEVVRADQPEVLLFARDTDATALTLPDLPPGDLRLLVRAVSAEDVEGLDAEQDFQVRDQPPAPLTVRPLHGQTVNSARPRFEWTRVADAERTVLQIARDPQFLDPLVEQDTRATHLRPGQDLAPGDYVWRVASVDRNGHRGRFGQPLPLTITDEPVDPALQPPEAAKGQLTLRWQAGEPGQGYRVQLDRRGDFATPLLDRELDQPEVTLKRPWRGTLHVRVQYIDEDGYAGPFSPTQQIALPCRTCYGAGGGALLLWLLL
;
A
#
# COMPACT_ATOMS: atom_id res chain seq x y z
N MET A 1 10.69 -55.97 -72.51
CA MET A 1 10.18 -55.74 -71.12
C MET A 1 11.29 -55.33 -70.09
N THR A 2 12.53 -55.26 -70.50
CA THR A 2 13.74 -55.10 -69.68
C THR A 2 14.20 -53.62 -69.47
N VAL A 3 13.82 -52.70 -70.37
CA VAL A 3 14.30 -51.28 -70.29
C VAL A 3 13.54 -50.38 -69.34
N ARG A 4 12.30 -50.72 -68.90
CA ARG A 4 11.50 -49.94 -67.97
C ARG A 4 11.88 -50.17 -66.48
N VAL A 5 12.39 -51.33 -66.13
CA VAL A 5 12.75 -51.66 -64.76
C VAL A 5 14.03 -50.98 -64.30
N THR A 6 15.02 -50.82 -65.18
CA THR A 6 16.29 -50.16 -64.90
C THR A 6 16.17 -48.63 -64.73
N ARG A 7 15.20 -47.97 -65.34
CA ARG A 7 14.92 -46.52 -65.12
C ARG A 7 14.26 -46.26 -63.77
N LEU A 8 13.33 -47.14 -63.34
CA LEU A 8 12.68 -47.02 -62.03
C LEU A 8 13.64 -47.28 -60.85
N LEU A 9 14.61 -48.18 -61.02
CA LEU A 9 15.62 -48.46 -59.99
C LEU A 9 16.60 -47.27 -59.82
N ARG A 10 17.03 -46.69 -60.91
CA ARG A 10 17.91 -45.48 -60.89
C ARG A 10 17.20 -44.24 -60.34
N PHE A 11 15.90 -44.08 -60.61
CA PHE A 11 15.12 -43.00 -60.03
C PHE A 11 14.94 -43.13 -58.50
N ARG A 12 14.65 -44.37 -58.04
CA ARG A 12 14.54 -44.64 -56.57
C ARG A 12 15.88 -44.49 -55.84
N LEU A 13 16.99 -44.83 -56.49
CA LEU A 13 18.33 -44.64 -55.92
C LEU A 13 18.70 -43.13 -55.89
N ALA A 14 18.40 -42.38 -56.91
CA ALA A 14 18.62 -40.91 -56.96
C ALA A 14 17.79 -40.17 -55.94
N VAL A 15 16.52 -40.55 -55.71
CA VAL A 15 15.63 -39.98 -54.66
C VAL A 15 16.15 -40.32 -53.24
N ARG A 16 16.64 -41.54 -53.03
CA ARG A 16 17.24 -41.93 -51.74
C ARG A 16 18.57 -41.20 -51.47
N VAL A 17 19.41 -41.03 -52.45
CA VAL A 17 20.65 -40.26 -52.32
C VAL A 17 20.36 -38.79 -52.10
N LEU A 18 19.38 -38.22 -52.82
CA LEU A 18 18.95 -36.84 -52.61
C LEU A 18 18.33 -36.62 -51.22
N ALA A 19 17.54 -37.57 -50.74
CA ALA A 19 16.97 -37.56 -49.38
C ALA A 19 18.08 -37.66 -48.32
N LEU A 20 19.10 -38.49 -48.53
CA LEU A 20 20.25 -38.62 -47.62
C LEU A 20 21.12 -37.37 -47.62
N VAL A 21 21.31 -36.73 -48.76
CA VAL A 21 22.06 -35.46 -48.90
C VAL A 21 21.28 -34.31 -48.25
N VAL A 22 19.95 -34.27 -48.41
CA VAL A 22 19.10 -33.29 -47.73
C VAL A 22 19.10 -33.52 -46.20
N LEU A 23 19.13 -34.79 -45.71
CA LEU A 23 19.23 -35.10 -44.31
C LEU A 23 20.61 -34.73 -43.71
N LEU A 24 21.69 -34.89 -44.50
CA LEU A 24 23.04 -34.49 -44.10
C LEU A 24 23.26 -32.96 -44.14
N LEU A 25 22.58 -32.24 -45.03
CA LEU A 25 22.57 -30.78 -45.10
C LEU A 25 21.69 -30.11 -44.03
N SER A 26 20.74 -30.83 -43.44
CA SER A 26 19.91 -30.31 -42.36
C SER A 26 20.54 -30.45 -40.96
N ALA A 27 21.66 -31.16 -40.83
CA ALA A 27 22.49 -31.12 -39.62
C ALA A 27 23.35 -29.84 -39.63
N ALA A 28 22.72 -28.67 -39.62
CA ALA A 28 23.44 -27.44 -39.32
C ALA A 28 24.07 -27.65 -37.93
N PRO A 29 25.40 -27.48 -37.77
CA PRO A 29 26.02 -27.56 -36.48
C PRO A 29 25.29 -26.53 -35.60
N VAL A 30 24.69 -26.98 -34.50
CA VAL A 30 24.31 -26.10 -33.43
C VAL A 30 25.61 -25.45 -32.98
N LEU A 31 25.90 -24.25 -33.52
CA LEU A 31 27.07 -23.47 -33.12
C LEU A 31 26.98 -23.34 -31.61
N ALA A 32 27.84 -24.05 -30.90
CA ALA A 32 27.96 -23.94 -29.47
C ALA A 32 28.16 -22.46 -29.16
N GLN A 33 27.22 -21.86 -28.41
CA GLN A 33 27.34 -20.46 -28.05
C GLN A 33 28.54 -20.32 -27.11
N ASP A 34 29.52 -19.51 -27.51
CA ASP A 34 30.69 -19.22 -26.71
C ASP A 34 30.52 -17.91 -25.94
N TRP A 35 30.86 -17.92 -24.66
CA TRP A 35 31.10 -16.69 -23.91
C TRP A 35 32.55 -16.26 -24.11
N THR A 36 32.79 -14.99 -24.43
CA THR A 36 34.11 -14.44 -24.70
C THR A 36 34.65 -13.68 -23.50
N TYR A 37 35.81 -14.07 -23.02
CA TYR A 37 36.54 -13.42 -21.95
C TYR A 37 37.74 -12.66 -22.50
N ARG A 38 37.97 -11.42 -22.08
CA ARG A 38 39.19 -10.68 -22.40
C ARG A 38 40.24 -10.92 -21.35
N VAL A 39 41.35 -11.51 -21.75
CA VAL A 39 42.48 -11.88 -20.87
C VAL A 39 43.06 -10.64 -20.20
N ARG A 40 43.30 -10.71 -18.91
CA ARG A 40 43.87 -9.64 -18.09
C ARG A 40 45.36 -9.98 -17.77
N PRO A 41 46.20 -8.98 -17.42
CA PRO A 41 47.53 -9.22 -16.92
C PRO A 41 47.49 -10.13 -15.67
N GLY A 42 48.32 -11.22 -15.70
CA GLY A 42 48.37 -12.20 -14.62
C GLY A 42 47.38 -13.36 -14.72
N ASP A 43 46.46 -13.35 -15.69
CA ASP A 43 45.58 -14.50 -15.92
C ASP A 43 46.38 -15.70 -16.48
N THR A 44 46.04 -16.88 -15.97
CA THR A 44 46.51 -18.15 -16.52
C THR A 44 45.35 -18.99 -17.01
N ILE A 45 45.60 -19.89 -17.96
CA ILE A 45 44.54 -20.76 -18.46
C ILE A 45 43.98 -21.67 -17.37
N TRP A 46 44.85 -22.09 -16.41
CA TRP A 46 44.46 -22.93 -15.27
C TRP A 46 43.51 -22.19 -14.33
N ASP A 47 43.85 -20.95 -13.94
CA ASP A 47 43.04 -20.15 -13.04
C ASP A 47 41.71 -19.79 -13.70
N LEU A 48 41.71 -19.47 -14.98
CA LEU A 48 40.49 -19.19 -15.73
C LEU A 48 39.60 -20.43 -15.88
N SER A 49 40.22 -21.61 -16.15
CA SER A 49 39.48 -22.87 -16.17
C SER A 49 38.87 -23.21 -14.83
N ALA A 50 39.66 -23.15 -13.74
CA ALA A 50 39.15 -23.39 -12.38
C ALA A 50 38.04 -22.42 -11.98
N ARG A 51 38.11 -21.16 -12.42
CA ARG A 51 37.14 -20.10 -12.09
C ARG A 51 35.82 -20.23 -12.82
N TYR A 52 35.86 -20.70 -14.07
CA TYR A 52 34.70 -20.62 -14.95
C TYR A 52 34.14 -21.97 -15.40
N LEU A 53 34.97 -23.00 -15.52
CA LEU A 53 34.54 -24.29 -16.08
C LEU A 53 34.05 -25.25 -14.98
N LYS A 54 33.15 -26.16 -15.38
CA LYS A 54 32.75 -27.31 -14.57
C LYS A 54 33.97 -28.13 -14.20
N PRO A 55 34.03 -28.75 -13.01
CA PRO A 55 35.18 -29.60 -12.60
C PRO A 55 35.48 -30.78 -13.55
N SER A 56 34.49 -31.21 -14.32
CA SER A 56 34.60 -32.27 -15.33
C SER A 56 35.28 -31.82 -16.64
N ILE A 57 35.52 -30.52 -16.82
CA ILE A 57 36.16 -29.97 -18.03
C ILE A 57 37.60 -29.59 -17.71
N ALA A 58 38.54 -30.32 -18.31
CA ALA A 58 39.95 -30.07 -18.13
C ALA A 58 40.39 -28.80 -18.91
N TRP A 59 41.44 -28.11 -18.41
CA TRP A 59 41.95 -26.88 -19.03
C TRP A 59 42.51 -27.12 -20.44
N GLU A 60 42.99 -28.31 -20.75
CA GLU A 60 43.49 -28.74 -22.06
C GLU A 60 42.36 -28.68 -23.13
N GLN A 61 41.11 -28.94 -22.72
CA GLN A 61 39.96 -28.80 -23.61
C GLN A 61 39.74 -27.33 -23.97
N LEU A 62 39.91 -26.43 -23.01
CA LEU A 62 39.81 -24.97 -23.25
C LEU A 62 40.95 -24.49 -24.15
N GLN A 63 42.19 -24.99 -23.91
CA GLN A 63 43.35 -24.73 -24.74
C GLN A 63 43.10 -25.15 -26.19
N SER A 64 42.67 -26.37 -26.43
CA SER A 64 42.39 -26.92 -27.75
C SER A 64 41.25 -26.16 -28.43
N HIS A 65 40.17 -25.83 -27.71
CA HIS A 65 39.03 -25.06 -28.25
C HIS A 65 39.43 -23.66 -28.75
N ASN A 66 40.44 -23.06 -28.12
CA ASN A 66 40.94 -21.74 -28.46
C ASN A 66 42.18 -21.76 -29.37
N GLY A 67 42.73 -22.93 -29.72
CA GLY A 67 43.91 -23.07 -30.55
C GLY A 67 45.16 -22.47 -29.93
N ILE A 68 45.30 -22.52 -28.58
CA ILE A 68 46.45 -21.97 -27.85
C ILE A 68 47.60 -22.93 -27.97
N ALA A 69 48.68 -22.55 -28.67
CA ALA A 69 49.86 -23.38 -28.86
C ALA A 69 50.69 -23.54 -27.58
N ASP A 70 50.90 -22.48 -26.83
CA ASP A 70 51.63 -22.46 -25.56
C ASP A 70 50.72 -21.99 -24.40
N PRO A 71 50.33 -22.88 -23.49
CA PRO A 71 49.43 -22.53 -22.37
C PRO A 71 50.09 -21.58 -21.35
N TYR A 72 51.43 -21.48 -21.33
CA TYR A 72 52.15 -20.53 -20.48
C TYR A 72 52.16 -19.10 -21.05
N ARG A 73 51.77 -18.92 -22.32
CA ARG A 73 51.73 -17.64 -23.00
C ARG A 73 50.30 -17.25 -23.36
N LEU A 74 49.59 -16.65 -22.37
CA LEU A 74 48.28 -16.10 -22.57
C LEU A 74 48.39 -14.56 -22.69
N PRO A 75 48.42 -13.97 -23.91
CA PRO A 75 48.67 -12.54 -24.04
C PRO A 75 47.53 -11.71 -23.42
N PRO A 76 47.85 -10.73 -22.56
CA PRO A 76 46.84 -9.80 -22.07
C PRO A 76 46.14 -9.05 -23.23
N GLY A 77 44.79 -8.91 -23.12
CA GLY A 77 43.96 -8.30 -24.16
C GLY A 77 43.46 -9.26 -25.22
N SER A 78 44.01 -10.48 -25.36
CA SER A 78 43.46 -11.52 -26.21
C SER A 78 42.09 -12.00 -25.76
N GLN A 79 41.35 -12.61 -26.69
CA GLN A 79 40.01 -13.14 -26.41
C GLN A 79 40.05 -14.63 -26.25
N LEU A 80 39.53 -15.12 -25.13
CA LEU A 80 39.37 -16.54 -24.84
C LEU A 80 37.89 -16.91 -24.90
N ARG A 81 37.54 -17.90 -25.69
CA ARG A 81 36.17 -18.39 -25.91
C ARG A 81 35.88 -19.56 -25.00
N PHE A 82 34.81 -19.50 -24.26
CA PHE A 82 34.31 -20.54 -23.35
C PHE A 82 32.96 -21.05 -23.84
N PRO A 83 32.85 -22.30 -24.29
CA PRO A 83 31.56 -22.89 -24.60
C PRO A 83 30.63 -22.78 -23.38
N VAL A 84 29.44 -22.22 -23.57
CA VAL A 84 28.45 -22.01 -22.50
C VAL A 84 28.13 -23.33 -21.77
N ALA A 85 28.08 -24.45 -22.51
CA ALA A 85 27.84 -25.77 -21.94
C ALA A 85 28.91 -26.25 -20.93
N TRP A 86 30.13 -25.69 -21.00
CA TRP A 86 31.22 -26.00 -20.11
C TRP A 86 31.26 -25.16 -18.84
N LEU A 87 30.54 -24.04 -18.80
CA LEU A 87 30.54 -23.12 -17.67
C LEU A 87 29.91 -23.73 -16.44
N GLN A 88 30.43 -23.37 -15.27
CA GLN A 88 29.81 -23.69 -13.98
C GLN A 88 28.46 -23.01 -13.87
N VAL A 89 27.45 -23.76 -13.45
CA VAL A 89 26.11 -23.23 -13.17
C VAL A 89 25.87 -23.33 -11.68
N GLN A 90 25.46 -22.24 -11.08
CA GLN A 90 25.20 -22.15 -9.64
C GLN A 90 23.78 -21.63 -9.40
N PRO A 91 23.09 -22.11 -8.35
CA PRO A 91 21.82 -21.51 -7.94
C PRO A 91 21.99 -20.01 -7.64
N ALA A 92 21.03 -19.22 -8.06
CA ALA A 92 21.00 -17.77 -7.85
C ALA A 92 19.62 -17.36 -7.36
N PRO A 93 19.32 -17.53 -6.04
CA PRO A 93 17.99 -17.20 -5.51
C PRO A 93 17.66 -15.73 -5.73
N ALA A 94 16.38 -15.45 -5.96
CA ALA A 94 15.87 -14.10 -6.04
C ALA A 94 15.69 -13.54 -4.62
N ARG A 95 15.96 -12.24 -4.43
CA ARG A 95 15.81 -11.56 -3.14
C ARG A 95 14.57 -10.69 -3.14
N VAL A 96 13.77 -10.77 -2.10
CA VAL A 96 12.67 -9.85 -1.86
C VAL A 96 13.23 -8.50 -1.42
N ILE A 97 12.88 -7.42 -2.12
CA ILE A 97 13.37 -6.06 -1.84
C ILE A 97 12.28 -5.10 -1.38
N ALA A 98 11.01 -5.42 -1.62
CA ALA A 98 9.88 -4.68 -1.07
C ALA A 98 8.66 -5.58 -0.94
N VAL A 99 7.86 -5.36 0.10
CA VAL A 99 6.59 -6.06 0.34
C VAL A 99 5.55 -5.06 0.80
N ARG A 100 4.36 -5.11 0.22
CA ARG A 100 3.18 -4.36 0.64
C ARG A 100 2.00 -5.32 0.75
N GLY A 101 1.27 -5.27 1.86
CA GLY A 101 0.10 -6.12 2.10
C GLY A 101 0.43 -7.62 2.29
N PRO A 102 -0.58 -8.49 2.24
CA PRO A 102 -0.42 -9.91 2.50
C PRO A 102 0.25 -10.63 1.30
N VAL A 103 1.48 -11.12 1.51
CA VAL A 103 2.24 -11.89 0.52
C VAL A 103 2.71 -13.20 1.15
N HIS A 104 2.52 -14.30 0.43
CA HIS A 104 2.92 -15.62 0.88
C HIS A 104 3.81 -16.32 -0.13
N SER A 105 4.76 -17.12 0.37
CA SER A 105 5.52 -18.06 -0.44
C SER A 105 5.18 -19.50 -0.04
N GLN A 106 5.19 -20.40 -1.02
CA GLN A 106 4.96 -21.81 -0.81
C GLN A 106 5.90 -22.64 -1.69
N ALA A 107 6.55 -23.65 -1.11
CA ALA A 107 7.22 -24.72 -1.85
C ALA A 107 6.34 -25.94 -1.88
N GLU A 108 6.54 -26.83 -2.87
CA GLU A 108 5.77 -28.06 -2.98
C GLU A 108 5.90 -28.92 -1.71
N GLY A 109 4.76 -29.33 -1.15
CA GLY A 109 4.71 -30.12 0.08
C GLY A 109 5.02 -29.32 1.37
N GLN A 110 5.22 -28.01 1.31
CA GLN A 110 5.45 -27.18 2.49
C GLN A 110 4.26 -26.26 2.80
N PRO A 111 4.08 -25.87 4.07
CA PRO A 111 3.07 -24.89 4.43
C PRO A 111 3.38 -23.51 3.84
N ARG A 112 2.35 -22.71 3.64
CA ARG A 112 2.47 -21.30 3.25
C ARG A 112 3.23 -20.53 4.32
N ARG A 113 4.12 -19.65 3.90
CA ARG A 113 4.91 -18.76 4.77
C ARG A 113 4.72 -17.32 4.33
N ASN A 114 4.55 -16.42 5.29
CA ASN A 114 4.58 -14.98 5.01
C ASN A 114 5.95 -14.59 4.47
N VAL A 115 5.94 -13.68 3.51
CA VAL A 115 7.13 -13.15 2.87
C VAL A 115 7.48 -11.81 3.49
N ALA A 116 8.77 -11.62 3.78
CA ALA A 116 9.31 -10.37 4.29
C ALA A 116 10.45 -9.87 3.39
N GLU A 117 10.77 -8.59 3.50
CA GLU A 117 11.94 -7.99 2.85
C GLU A 117 13.22 -8.71 3.30
N GLY A 118 14.12 -8.95 2.35
CA GLY A 118 15.36 -9.72 2.57
C GLY A 118 15.23 -11.23 2.36
N ASP A 119 14.02 -11.78 2.27
CA ASP A 119 13.80 -13.20 2.02
C ASP A 119 14.40 -13.66 0.69
N LEU A 120 14.90 -14.90 0.66
CA LEU A 120 15.45 -15.53 -0.53
C LEU A 120 14.48 -16.55 -1.09
N LEU A 121 14.08 -16.34 -2.33
CA LEU A 121 13.17 -17.21 -3.08
C LEU A 121 13.99 -18.12 -4.01
N ARG A 122 13.65 -19.40 -4.02
CA ARG A 122 14.39 -20.45 -4.73
C ARG A 122 13.54 -21.10 -5.82
N ILE A 123 14.20 -21.84 -6.68
CA ILE A 123 13.55 -22.67 -7.71
C ILE A 123 12.50 -23.58 -7.05
N GLY A 124 11.35 -23.71 -7.70
CA GLY A 124 10.22 -24.53 -7.25
C GLY A 124 9.29 -23.84 -6.26
N GLN A 125 9.66 -22.66 -5.73
CA GLN A 125 8.77 -21.89 -4.88
C GLN A 125 7.74 -21.12 -5.72
N GLU A 126 6.59 -20.93 -5.12
CA GLU A 126 5.49 -20.11 -5.62
C GLU A 126 5.35 -18.87 -4.72
N LEU A 127 5.05 -17.73 -5.32
CA LEU A 127 4.81 -16.46 -4.67
C LEU A 127 3.37 -16.02 -4.98
N VAL A 128 2.61 -15.71 -3.94
CA VAL A 128 1.18 -15.34 -4.05
C VAL A 128 0.94 -14.04 -3.32
N THR A 129 0.34 -13.09 -4.01
CA THR A 129 -0.09 -11.80 -3.47
C THR A 129 -1.61 -11.80 -3.24
N GLY A 130 -2.04 -11.23 -2.14
CA GLY A 130 -3.45 -11.01 -1.82
C GLY A 130 -4.00 -9.71 -2.40
N ASP A 131 -5.15 -9.28 -1.86
CA ASP A 131 -5.75 -7.99 -2.17
C ASP A 131 -4.86 -6.85 -1.66
N ASP A 132 -4.79 -5.73 -2.41
CA ASP A 132 -3.95 -4.57 -2.09
C ASP A 132 -2.49 -4.91 -1.75
N ALA A 133 -2.00 -6.06 -2.23
CA ALA A 133 -0.67 -6.55 -1.96
C ALA A 133 0.24 -6.44 -3.18
N SER A 134 1.52 -6.23 -2.94
CA SER A 134 2.55 -6.31 -3.98
C SER A 134 3.87 -6.77 -3.38
N VAL A 135 4.70 -7.37 -4.22
CA VAL A 135 6.05 -7.77 -3.82
C VAL A 135 7.01 -7.51 -4.96
N THR A 136 8.16 -6.94 -4.64
CA THR A 136 9.23 -6.74 -5.61
C THR A 136 10.40 -7.64 -5.29
N VAL A 137 10.89 -8.35 -6.29
CA VAL A 137 12.05 -9.24 -6.18
C VAL A 137 13.16 -8.78 -7.11
N ALA A 138 14.40 -8.88 -6.64
CA ALA A 138 15.62 -8.64 -7.41
C ALA A 138 16.31 -9.97 -7.73
N PHE A 139 16.81 -10.10 -8.97
CA PHE A 139 17.56 -11.25 -9.45
C PHE A 139 19.06 -10.99 -9.41
N ALA A 140 19.86 -12.01 -9.70
CA ALA A 140 21.32 -11.96 -9.57
C ALA A 140 22.02 -11.03 -10.58
N ASP A 141 21.33 -10.54 -11.60
CA ASP A 141 21.78 -9.57 -12.61
C ASP A 141 21.20 -8.17 -12.37
N ASP A 142 20.64 -7.91 -11.17
CA ASP A 142 19.93 -6.70 -10.78
C ASP A 142 18.63 -6.44 -11.59
N SER A 143 18.17 -7.41 -12.37
CA SER A 143 16.81 -7.39 -12.91
C SER A 143 15.80 -7.41 -11.79
N ARG A 144 14.66 -6.73 -11.97
CA ARG A 144 13.62 -6.58 -10.95
C ARG A 144 12.25 -6.95 -11.53
N LEU A 145 11.46 -7.63 -10.72
CA LEU A 145 10.07 -7.95 -11.02
C LEU A 145 9.21 -7.48 -9.85
N GLN A 146 8.20 -6.68 -10.14
CA GLN A 146 7.13 -6.33 -9.22
C GLN A 146 5.90 -7.16 -9.56
N LEU A 147 5.51 -8.04 -8.65
CA LEU A 147 4.28 -8.82 -8.73
C LEU A 147 3.18 -8.01 -8.05
N ARG A 148 2.06 -7.80 -8.76
CA ARG A 148 0.94 -6.98 -8.30
C ARG A 148 -0.05 -7.78 -7.49
N GLU A 149 -1.13 -7.14 -7.06
CA GLU A 149 -2.22 -7.77 -6.31
C GLU A 149 -2.82 -8.97 -7.04
N GLN A 150 -3.39 -9.90 -6.28
CA GLN A 150 -4.10 -11.10 -6.76
C GLN A 150 -3.31 -11.91 -7.80
N SER A 151 -1.99 -11.99 -7.64
CA SER A 151 -1.09 -12.62 -8.60
C SER A 151 -0.42 -13.86 -8.01
N ARG A 152 -0.05 -14.78 -8.94
CA ARG A 152 0.62 -16.03 -8.64
C ARG A 152 1.77 -16.26 -9.59
N LEU A 153 2.99 -16.37 -9.03
CA LEU A 153 4.23 -16.51 -9.77
C LEU A 153 5.04 -17.69 -9.24
N ARG A 154 5.51 -18.57 -10.14
CA ARG A 154 6.41 -19.68 -9.81
C ARG A 154 7.79 -19.43 -10.37
N PHE A 155 8.82 -19.82 -9.61
CA PHE A 155 10.23 -19.75 -10.00
C PHE A 155 10.66 -21.08 -10.62
N ASP A 156 10.71 -21.18 -11.95
CA ASP A 156 11.06 -22.41 -12.65
C ASP A 156 12.57 -22.55 -12.83
N GLN A 157 13.33 -21.44 -13.02
CA GLN A 157 14.78 -21.41 -13.14
C GLN A 157 15.34 -20.14 -12.53
N LEU A 158 16.34 -20.31 -11.66
CA LEU A 158 17.11 -19.22 -11.03
C LEU A 158 18.57 -19.68 -10.93
N SER A 159 19.39 -19.32 -11.91
CA SER A 159 20.79 -19.72 -11.96
C SER A 159 21.69 -18.65 -12.55
N ARG A 160 22.97 -18.73 -12.21
CA ARG A 160 24.03 -17.90 -12.78
C ARG A 160 25.18 -18.77 -13.27
N TYR A 161 25.87 -18.31 -14.31
CA TYR A 161 27.03 -18.96 -14.88
C TYR A 161 28.31 -18.47 -14.21
N GLY A 162 28.63 -19.03 -13.04
CA GLY A 162 29.81 -18.67 -12.25
C GLY A 162 29.94 -17.16 -12.02
N ARG A 163 31.08 -16.58 -12.41
CA ARG A 163 31.37 -15.14 -12.31
C ARG A 163 31.30 -14.41 -13.65
N THR A 164 30.64 -14.97 -14.65
CA THR A 164 30.53 -14.38 -16.00
C THR A 164 29.59 -13.18 -16.06
N GLY A 165 28.73 -12.99 -15.05
CA GLY A 165 27.64 -12.03 -15.07
C GLY A 165 26.40 -12.50 -15.85
N MET A 166 26.45 -13.69 -16.46
CA MET A 166 25.28 -14.26 -17.15
C MET A 166 24.35 -14.92 -16.14
N VAL A 167 23.05 -14.64 -16.26
CA VAL A 167 21.97 -15.15 -15.41
C VAL A 167 20.91 -15.79 -16.29
N ASP A 168 20.38 -16.93 -15.86
CA ASP A 168 19.26 -17.61 -16.51
C ASP A 168 18.08 -17.63 -15.52
N THR A 169 17.08 -16.79 -15.81
CA THR A 169 15.85 -16.61 -15.05
C THR A 169 14.67 -17.07 -15.89
N ARG A 170 13.89 -18.02 -15.36
CA ARG A 170 12.63 -18.44 -15.95
C ARG A 170 11.55 -18.47 -14.88
N LEU A 171 10.48 -17.76 -15.17
CA LEU A 171 9.35 -17.53 -14.27
C LEU A 171 8.08 -18.01 -14.95
N ARG A 172 7.12 -18.43 -14.15
CA ARG A 172 5.79 -18.77 -14.63
C ARG A 172 4.77 -17.91 -13.90
N LEU A 173 4.18 -16.98 -14.64
CA LEU A 173 3.06 -16.16 -14.16
C LEU A 173 1.76 -16.93 -14.44
N GLU A 174 1.19 -17.55 -13.41
CA GLU A 174 -0.02 -18.36 -13.55
C GLU A 174 -1.27 -17.49 -13.58
N GLN A 175 -1.26 -16.40 -12.83
CA GLN A 175 -2.37 -15.46 -12.71
C GLN A 175 -1.85 -14.06 -12.33
N GLY A 176 -2.58 -13.01 -12.72
CA GLY A 176 -2.34 -11.63 -12.31
C GLY A 176 -1.37 -10.89 -13.22
N ARG A 177 -0.62 -9.95 -12.67
CA ARG A 177 0.25 -9.03 -13.42
C ARG A 177 1.63 -8.91 -12.82
N ALA A 178 2.63 -8.79 -13.69
CA ALA A 178 4.02 -8.55 -13.33
C ALA A 178 4.60 -7.41 -14.15
N SER A 179 5.17 -6.41 -13.48
CA SER A 179 5.96 -5.34 -14.09
C SER A 179 7.43 -5.69 -13.97
N ASN A 180 8.18 -5.59 -15.07
CA ASN A 180 9.54 -6.10 -15.15
C ASN A 180 10.49 -5.00 -15.66
N ARG A 181 11.61 -4.85 -14.97
CA ARG A 181 12.77 -4.07 -15.41
C ARG A 181 13.95 -5.00 -15.52
N VAL A 182 14.31 -5.39 -16.74
CA VAL A 182 15.34 -6.39 -17.00
C VAL A 182 16.63 -5.70 -17.43
N THR A 183 17.71 -6.03 -16.76
CA THR A 183 19.06 -5.55 -17.07
C THR A 183 19.52 -6.09 -18.44
N PRO A 184 20.24 -5.30 -19.27
CA PRO A 184 20.79 -5.77 -20.53
C PRO A 184 21.64 -7.03 -20.36
N ALA A 185 21.42 -7.98 -21.26
CA ALA A 185 22.05 -9.31 -21.22
C ALA A 185 23.58 -9.25 -21.34
N ASN A 186 24.30 -9.84 -20.39
CA ASN A 186 25.77 -9.84 -20.31
C ASN A 186 26.45 -10.91 -21.17
N GLY A 187 25.71 -11.61 -22.03
CA GLY A 187 26.28 -12.64 -22.89
C GLY A 187 25.25 -13.64 -23.41
N PRO A 188 25.68 -14.63 -24.18
CA PRO A 188 24.79 -15.49 -24.93
C PRO A 188 23.89 -16.38 -24.07
N ALA A 189 24.31 -16.72 -22.86
CA ALA A 189 23.53 -17.56 -21.94
C ALA A 189 22.58 -16.76 -21.02
N SER A 190 22.66 -15.42 -21.01
CA SER A 190 21.70 -14.61 -20.26
C SER A 190 20.32 -14.77 -20.86
N ARG A 191 19.37 -15.14 -20.01
CA ARG A 191 17.96 -15.34 -20.37
C ARG A 191 17.06 -14.76 -19.29
N TYR A 192 16.03 -14.06 -19.71
CA TYR A 192 14.92 -13.69 -18.87
C TYR A 192 13.62 -14.07 -19.58
N ILE A 193 12.92 -15.06 -19.03
CA ILE A 193 11.74 -15.65 -19.67
C ILE A 193 10.59 -15.64 -18.67
N ILE A 194 9.44 -15.16 -19.12
CA ILE A 194 8.17 -15.30 -18.39
C ILE A 194 7.22 -16.14 -19.22
N ASP A 195 6.86 -17.29 -18.68
CA ASP A 195 5.82 -18.15 -19.21
C ASP A 195 4.48 -17.77 -18.57
N ALA A 196 3.56 -17.26 -19.37
CA ALA A 196 2.17 -17.06 -19.02
C ALA A 196 1.33 -18.24 -19.60
N PRO A 197 0.06 -18.43 -19.19
CA PRO A 197 -0.73 -19.58 -19.62
C PRO A 197 -0.87 -19.74 -21.15
N THR A 198 -0.82 -18.65 -21.90
CA THR A 198 -1.07 -18.64 -23.35
C THR A 198 0.10 -18.12 -24.19
N ALA A 199 1.15 -17.62 -23.58
CA ALA A 199 2.34 -17.09 -24.27
C ALA A 199 3.59 -17.10 -23.39
N THR A 200 4.74 -17.16 -24.06
CA THR A 200 6.07 -16.97 -23.46
C THR A 200 6.63 -15.63 -23.91
N SER A 201 7.10 -14.82 -22.99
CA SER A 201 7.82 -13.57 -23.22
C SER A 201 9.30 -13.78 -22.94
N SER A 202 10.16 -13.54 -23.95
CA SER A 202 11.61 -13.66 -23.86
C SER A 202 12.29 -12.32 -24.10
N VAL A 203 13.22 -11.93 -23.23
CA VAL A 203 13.75 -10.58 -23.13
C VAL A 203 15.27 -10.55 -22.94
N ARG A 204 15.88 -9.44 -23.39
CA ARG A 204 17.32 -9.18 -23.22
C ARG A 204 17.64 -7.72 -22.86
N GLY A 205 16.96 -7.17 -21.83
CA GLY A 205 17.12 -5.79 -21.41
C GLY A 205 15.95 -4.91 -21.87
N THR A 206 14.93 -4.80 -21.03
CA THR A 206 13.63 -4.26 -21.43
C THR A 206 12.83 -3.88 -20.20
N VAL A 207 12.04 -2.81 -20.28
CA VAL A 207 10.97 -2.51 -19.32
C VAL A 207 9.65 -2.92 -19.97
N PHE A 208 8.93 -3.84 -19.33
CA PHE A 208 7.70 -4.39 -19.88
C PHE A 208 6.78 -4.92 -18.79
N ARG A 209 5.50 -5.06 -19.13
CA ARG A 209 4.50 -5.68 -18.26
C ARG A 209 3.97 -6.96 -18.91
N VAL A 210 3.63 -7.93 -18.09
CA VAL A 210 2.95 -9.15 -18.51
C VAL A 210 1.74 -9.36 -17.64
N SER A 211 0.60 -9.64 -18.26
CA SER A 211 -0.61 -10.09 -17.56
C SER A 211 -0.94 -11.52 -17.97
N ALA A 212 -1.29 -12.34 -16.96
CA ALA A 212 -1.92 -13.64 -17.14
C ALA A 212 -3.41 -13.44 -16.92
N GLY A 213 -4.20 -13.48 -17.99
CA GLY A 213 -5.59 -13.03 -17.98
C GLY A 213 -6.46 -13.83 -17.01
N GLN A 214 -7.31 -13.11 -16.31
CA GLN A 214 -8.43 -13.70 -15.58
C GLN A 214 -9.44 -14.24 -16.60
N ALA A 215 -9.98 -15.45 -16.32
CA ALA A 215 -11.16 -16.01 -16.98
C ALA A 215 -11.24 -15.82 -18.51
N GLY A 216 -10.31 -16.45 -19.26
CA GLY A 216 -10.45 -16.58 -20.73
C GLY A 216 -9.94 -15.40 -21.57
N ARG A 217 -9.39 -14.35 -21.00
CA ARG A 217 -8.81 -13.21 -21.75
C ARG A 217 -7.41 -13.48 -22.33
N GLY A 218 -6.76 -14.59 -21.95
CA GLY A 218 -5.40 -14.91 -22.37
C GLY A 218 -4.33 -14.05 -21.68
N ALA A 219 -3.11 -14.09 -22.21
CA ALA A 219 -2.00 -13.28 -21.70
C ALA A 219 -1.78 -12.04 -22.59
N ALA A 220 -1.38 -10.92 -21.98
CA ALA A 220 -0.94 -9.73 -22.68
C ALA A 220 0.51 -9.39 -22.31
N THR A 221 1.23 -8.78 -23.23
CA THR A 221 2.59 -8.24 -23.03
C THR A 221 2.64 -6.83 -23.58
N GLU A 222 3.01 -5.87 -22.75
CA GLU A 222 3.11 -4.45 -23.01
C GLU A 222 4.58 -4.04 -22.89
N VAL A 223 5.14 -3.38 -23.89
CA VAL A 223 6.57 -3.00 -23.90
C VAL A 223 6.71 -1.49 -23.73
N LEU A 224 7.32 -1.09 -22.60
CA LEU A 224 7.56 0.30 -22.26
C LEU A 224 8.91 0.80 -22.75
N GLU A 225 9.94 -0.06 -22.72
CA GLU A 225 11.27 0.23 -23.25
C GLU A 225 11.88 -1.03 -23.86
N GLY A 226 12.61 -0.88 -24.98
CA GLY A 226 13.30 -1.98 -25.63
C GLY A 226 12.38 -2.85 -26.49
N ARG A 227 12.54 -4.17 -26.40
CA ARG A 227 11.81 -5.13 -27.24
C ARG A 227 11.67 -6.49 -26.57
N VAL A 228 10.52 -7.15 -26.77
CA VAL A 228 10.18 -8.47 -26.22
C VAL A 228 9.75 -9.39 -27.35
N GLN A 229 10.30 -10.59 -27.36
CA GLN A 229 9.83 -11.66 -28.24
C GLN A 229 8.70 -12.40 -27.51
N VAL A 230 7.48 -12.26 -28.01
CA VAL A 230 6.29 -12.94 -27.48
C VAL A 230 5.91 -14.07 -28.42
N GLY A 231 5.70 -15.27 -27.90
CA GLY A 231 5.38 -16.42 -28.75
C GLY A 231 4.62 -17.52 -28.05
N ASN A 232 3.99 -18.37 -28.86
CA ASN A 232 3.38 -19.63 -28.45
C ASN A 232 3.59 -20.69 -29.53
N ARG A 233 2.87 -21.81 -29.46
CA ARG A 233 2.99 -22.92 -30.44
C ARG A 233 2.62 -22.53 -31.89
N ARG A 234 1.87 -21.46 -32.10
CA ARG A 234 1.34 -21.04 -33.41
C ARG A 234 2.11 -19.91 -34.08
N GLY A 235 2.97 -19.21 -33.32
CA GLY A 235 3.75 -18.14 -33.90
C GLY A 235 4.42 -17.25 -32.87
N GLN A 236 5.15 -16.26 -33.40
CA GLN A 236 5.91 -15.31 -32.59
C GLN A 236 5.68 -13.89 -33.10
N ARG A 237 5.75 -12.92 -32.20
CA ARG A 237 5.72 -11.48 -32.46
C ARG A 237 6.89 -10.81 -31.76
N LEU A 238 7.54 -9.88 -32.41
CA LEU A 238 8.50 -8.97 -31.79
C LEU A 238 7.72 -7.70 -31.42
N VAL A 239 7.51 -7.50 -30.13
CA VAL A 239 6.84 -6.31 -29.58
C VAL A 239 7.91 -5.30 -29.23
N THR A 240 7.74 -4.05 -29.65
CA THR A 240 8.69 -2.96 -29.42
C THR A 240 8.09 -1.87 -28.53
N HIS A 241 8.92 -0.92 -28.13
CA HIS A 241 8.50 0.23 -27.33
C HIS A 241 7.16 0.84 -27.79
N GLY A 242 6.27 1.09 -26.85
CA GLY A 242 4.95 1.69 -27.06
C GLY A 242 3.91 0.75 -27.69
N GLN A 243 4.20 -0.56 -27.72
CA GLN A 243 3.30 -1.57 -28.30
C GLN A 243 2.95 -2.65 -27.32
N ALA A 244 1.82 -3.30 -27.58
CA ALA A 244 1.38 -4.52 -26.91
C ALA A 244 0.98 -5.61 -27.90
N THR A 245 0.93 -6.86 -27.42
CA THR A 245 0.26 -7.98 -28.10
C THR A 245 -0.45 -8.84 -27.09
N ARG A 246 -1.53 -9.47 -27.51
CA ARG A 246 -2.30 -10.42 -26.70
C ARG A 246 -2.23 -11.82 -27.29
N SER A 247 -2.22 -12.81 -26.43
CA SER A 247 -2.29 -14.22 -26.79
C SER A 247 -3.52 -14.82 -26.14
N PRO A 248 -4.65 -14.90 -26.87
CA PRO A 248 -5.92 -15.34 -26.29
C PRO A 248 -5.92 -16.82 -25.90
N SER A 249 -5.13 -17.65 -26.60
CA SER A 249 -4.97 -19.07 -26.29
C SER A 249 -3.62 -19.61 -26.81
N LEU A 250 -3.23 -20.80 -26.38
CA LEU A 250 -2.04 -21.51 -26.89
C LEU A 250 -2.17 -21.89 -28.37
N ASP A 251 -3.39 -22.04 -28.86
CA ASP A 251 -3.71 -22.52 -30.22
C ASP A 251 -4.04 -21.40 -31.21
N ALA A 252 -4.10 -20.15 -30.76
CA ALA A 252 -4.19 -18.96 -31.59
C ALA A 252 -2.83 -18.28 -31.70
N ARG A 253 -2.52 -17.69 -32.85
CA ARG A 253 -1.32 -16.84 -32.98
C ARG A 253 -1.45 -15.64 -32.05
N PRO A 254 -0.32 -15.10 -31.51
CA PRO A 254 -0.35 -13.80 -30.86
C PRO A 254 -1.02 -12.76 -31.78
N ALA A 255 -1.89 -11.95 -31.21
CA ALA A 255 -2.65 -10.93 -31.95
C ALA A 255 -1.72 -9.95 -32.69
N GLU A 256 -2.26 -9.17 -33.61
CA GLU A 256 -1.52 -8.05 -34.22
C GLU A 256 -1.07 -7.08 -33.12
N LEU A 257 0.00 -6.35 -33.44
CA LEU A 257 0.54 -5.34 -32.51
C LEU A 257 -0.45 -4.18 -32.41
N GLU A 258 -0.72 -3.76 -31.18
CA GLU A 258 -1.51 -2.58 -30.89
C GLU A 258 -0.65 -1.50 -30.21
N ALA A 259 -0.89 -0.24 -30.51
CA ALA A 259 -0.22 0.87 -29.84
C ALA A 259 -0.78 0.99 -28.41
N LEU A 260 0.10 1.21 -27.43
CA LEU A 260 -0.31 1.53 -26.07
C LEU A 260 -1.03 2.88 -26.05
N LEU A 261 -2.08 2.99 -25.24
CA LEU A 261 -2.75 4.26 -25.00
C LEU A 261 -1.76 5.32 -24.51
N PRO A 262 -1.90 6.58 -24.94
CA PRO A 262 -1.00 7.64 -24.53
C PRO A 262 -1.11 7.92 -23.02
N PRO A 263 -0.08 8.51 -22.40
CA PRO A 263 -0.14 8.89 -21.00
C PRO A 263 -1.23 9.95 -20.77
N PRO A 264 -2.02 9.85 -19.70
CA PRO A 264 -2.97 10.90 -19.33
C PRO A 264 -2.29 12.24 -19.04
N VAL A 265 -2.93 13.35 -19.40
CA VAL A 265 -2.44 14.68 -19.06
C VAL A 265 -2.88 15.00 -17.62
N LEU A 266 -1.94 15.08 -16.69
CA LEU A 266 -2.21 15.41 -15.30
C LEU A 266 -2.66 16.88 -15.18
N ALA A 267 -3.79 17.12 -14.51
CA ALA A 267 -4.37 18.45 -14.31
C ALA A 267 -4.07 19.01 -12.91
N THR A 268 -3.47 18.21 -12.03
CA THR A 268 -3.16 18.60 -10.64
C THR A 268 -1.75 19.19 -10.56
N ASP A 269 -1.65 20.35 -9.90
CA ASP A 269 -0.35 20.96 -9.58
C ASP A 269 0.42 20.06 -8.59
N PRO A 270 1.70 19.72 -8.87
CA PRO A 270 2.55 18.95 -7.96
C PRO A 270 2.62 19.52 -6.54
N GLN A 271 2.55 20.84 -6.39
CA GLN A 271 2.60 21.50 -5.10
C GLN A 271 1.41 21.14 -4.20
N ARG A 272 0.24 20.85 -4.81
CA ARG A 272 -0.94 20.39 -4.06
C ARG A 272 -0.79 18.99 -3.50
N LEU A 273 0.06 18.16 -4.11
CA LEU A 273 0.36 16.82 -3.64
C LEU A 273 1.34 16.80 -2.45
N ALA A 274 1.98 17.93 -2.14
CA ALA A 274 2.85 18.05 -0.96
C ALA A 274 2.06 17.99 0.36
N THR A 275 0.73 18.18 0.31
CA THR A 275 -0.16 18.13 1.48
C THR A 275 -1.25 17.08 1.25
N LEU A 276 -1.02 15.87 1.72
CA LEU A 276 -1.96 14.77 1.62
C LEU A 276 -2.90 14.71 2.84
N PRO A 277 -4.13 14.19 2.69
CA PRO A 277 -4.74 13.71 1.45
C PRO A 277 -5.03 14.84 0.45
N ALA A 278 -4.92 14.56 -0.85
CA ALA A 278 -5.11 15.55 -1.90
C ALA A 278 -5.88 14.97 -3.10
N ALA A 279 -6.72 15.81 -3.71
CA ALA A 279 -7.41 15.44 -4.93
C ALA A 279 -6.43 15.45 -6.12
N LEU A 280 -6.41 14.35 -6.85
CA LEU A 280 -5.70 14.15 -8.11
C LEU A 280 -6.70 14.12 -9.25
N ALA A 281 -6.40 14.78 -10.36
CA ALA A 281 -7.24 14.76 -11.57
C ALA A 281 -6.37 14.74 -12.83
N TRP A 282 -6.92 14.17 -13.91
CA TRP A 282 -6.28 14.11 -15.23
C TRP A 282 -7.32 14.24 -16.33
N GLN A 283 -6.84 14.51 -17.55
CA GLN A 283 -7.71 14.56 -18.71
C GLN A 283 -8.07 13.14 -19.18
N PRO A 284 -9.28 12.91 -19.67
CA PRO A 284 -9.68 11.62 -20.22
C PRO A 284 -8.84 11.27 -21.46
N VAL A 285 -8.46 10.00 -21.55
CA VAL A 285 -7.75 9.43 -22.70
C VAL A 285 -8.79 8.73 -23.60
N THR A 286 -8.74 8.99 -24.89
CA THR A 286 -9.60 8.31 -25.88
C THR A 286 -9.38 6.79 -25.81
N ASP A 287 -10.46 6.02 -25.91
CA ASP A 287 -10.48 4.54 -25.84
C ASP A 287 -10.06 3.95 -24.48
N ALA A 288 -9.88 4.78 -23.46
CA ALA A 288 -9.71 4.31 -22.09
C ALA A 288 -11.06 3.95 -21.46
N VAL A 289 -11.14 2.79 -20.81
CA VAL A 289 -12.29 2.36 -19.98
C VAL A 289 -12.00 2.47 -18.49
N GLY A 290 -10.76 2.76 -18.13
CA GLY A 290 -10.33 2.93 -16.75
C GLY A 290 -8.89 3.44 -16.68
N TYR A 291 -8.42 3.64 -15.46
CA TYR A 291 -7.09 4.14 -15.16
C TYR A 291 -6.48 3.38 -14.00
N ARG A 292 -5.18 3.20 -14.04
CA ARG A 292 -4.36 2.74 -12.92
C ARG A 292 -3.56 3.91 -12.37
N VAL A 293 -3.67 4.13 -11.06
CA VAL A 293 -2.90 5.13 -10.31
C VAL A 293 -1.98 4.41 -9.35
N GLU A 294 -0.70 4.73 -9.40
CA GLU A 294 0.31 4.19 -8.51
C GLU A 294 1.18 5.32 -7.95
N VAL A 295 1.62 5.17 -6.70
CA VAL A 295 2.65 6.03 -6.11
C VAL A 295 3.78 5.16 -5.61
N VAL A 296 4.98 5.49 -6.03
CA VAL A 296 6.22 4.81 -5.67
C VAL A 296 7.19 5.79 -5.00
N ARG A 297 8.23 5.28 -4.35
CA ARG A 297 9.35 6.13 -3.95
C ARG A 297 10.13 6.59 -5.18
N ALA A 298 10.49 7.85 -5.26
CA ALA A 298 11.20 8.38 -6.43
C ALA A 298 12.62 7.80 -6.56
N ASP A 299 13.30 7.57 -5.43
CA ASP A 299 14.64 6.96 -5.35
C ASP A 299 14.62 5.43 -5.49
N GLN A 300 13.47 4.80 -5.23
CA GLN A 300 13.25 3.36 -5.27
C GLN A 300 11.92 3.05 -5.96
N PRO A 301 11.83 3.14 -7.30
CA PRO A 301 10.56 2.97 -8.04
C PRO A 301 9.92 1.60 -7.86
N GLU A 302 10.66 0.63 -7.37
CA GLU A 302 10.18 -0.70 -7.00
C GLU A 302 9.39 -0.74 -5.68
N VAL A 303 9.44 0.30 -4.86
CA VAL A 303 8.71 0.39 -3.60
C VAL A 303 7.36 1.05 -3.86
N LEU A 304 6.34 0.23 -4.06
CA LEU A 304 4.96 0.68 -4.27
C LEU A 304 4.33 1.08 -2.93
N LEU A 305 3.92 2.33 -2.81
CA LEU A 305 3.28 2.88 -1.61
C LEU A 305 1.75 2.88 -1.72
N PHE A 306 1.24 3.13 -2.92
CA PHE A 306 -0.19 3.19 -3.20
C PHE A 306 -0.47 2.64 -4.59
N ALA A 307 -1.60 1.95 -4.75
CA ALA A 307 -2.09 1.51 -6.05
C ALA A 307 -3.61 1.44 -6.03
N ARG A 308 -4.25 1.93 -7.08
CA ARG A 308 -5.71 1.86 -7.24
C ARG A 308 -6.11 1.89 -8.71
N ASP A 309 -7.08 1.05 -9.06
CA ASP A 309 -7.80 1.13 -10.32
C ASP A 309 -9.06 1.98 -10.14
N THR A 310 -9.41 2.78 -11.15
CA THR A 310 -10.60 3.64 -11.16
C THR A 310 -11.10 3.81 -12.59
N ASP A 311 -12.40 3.99 -12.77
CA ASP A 311 -13.05 4.40 -14.02
C ASP A 311 -13.20 5.93 -14.13
N ALA A 312 -13.01 6.63 -13.02
CA ALA A 312 -13.05 8.09 -12.97
C ALA A 312 -11.72 8.72 -13.42
N THR A 313 -11.79 9.98 -13.85
CA THR A 313 -10.61 10.81 -14.18
C THR A 313 -10.11 11.64 -13.01
N ALA A 314 -10.52 11.26 -11.79
CA ALA A 314 -10.09 11.87 -10.54
C ALA A 314 -10.06 10.85 -9.42
N LEU A 315 -9.18 11.09 -8.45
CA LEU A 315 -8.96 10.23 -7.29
C LEU A 315 -8.43 11.08 -6.12
N THR A 316 -8.81 10.75 -4.89
CA THR A 316 -8.13 11.30 -3.70
C THR A 316 -6.99 10.39 -3.29
N LEU A 317 -5.76 10.92 -3.32
CA LEU A 317 -4.59 10.25 -2.74
C LEU A 317 -4.72 10.28 -1.22
N PRO A 318 -4.54 9.14 -0.53
CA PRO A 318 -4.54 9.10 0.93
C PRO A 318 -3.25 9.68 1.51
N ASP A 319 -3.12 9.70 2.83
CA ASP A 319 -1.84 9.96 3.49
C ASP A 319 -0.78 8.94 3.06
N LEU A 320 0.37 9.45 2.63
CA LEU A 320 1.54 8.66 2.21
C LEU A 320 2.76 9.00 3.08
N PRO A 321 3.75 8.13 3.18
CA PRO A 321 4.99 8.41 3.90
C PRO A 321 5.69 9.66 3.38
N PRO A 322 6.37 10.44 4.25
CA PRO A 322 7.14 11.59 3.81
C PRO A 322 8.33 11.17 2.93
N GLY A 323 8.75 12.09 2.08
CA GLY A 323 9.87 11.92 1.17
C GLY A 323 9.55 12.27 -0.27
N ASP A 324 10.51 11.99 -1.14
CA ASP A 324 10.37 12.18 -2.58
C ASP A 324 9.61 11.00 -3.18
N LEU A 325 8.47 11.29 -3.76
CA LEU A 325 7.54 10.29 -4.32
C LEU A 325 7.34 10.56 -5.81
N ARG A 326 6.96 9.50 -6.52
CA ARG A 326 6.57 9.56 -7.93
C ARG A 326 5.17 9.02 -8.10
N LEU A 327 4.32 9.83 -8.70
CA LEU A 327 2.98 9.47 -9.17
C LEU A 327 3.09 8.88 -10.57
N LEU A 328 2.41 7.78 -10.79
CA LEU A 328 2.24 7.12 -12.09
C LEU A 328 0.75 7.00 -12.36
N VAL A 329 0.29 7.52 -13.50
CA VAL A 329 -1.10 7.36 -13.95
C VAL A 329 -1.10 6.85 -15.38
N ARG A 330 -1.83 5.77 -15.64
CA ARG A 330 -1.98 5.21 -16.98
C ARG A 330 -3.41 4.84 -17.31
N ALA A 331 -3.77 4.96 -18.56
CA ALA A 331 -5.05 4.53 -19.09
C ALA A 331 -5.09 3.01 -19.28
N VAL A 332 -6.26 2.41 -19.18
CA VAL A 332 -6.51 0.99 -19.42
C VAL A 332 -7.54 0.85 -20.53
N SER A 333 -7.23 0.06 -21.56
CA SER A 333 -8.14 -0.21 -22.66
C SER A 333 -9.23 -1.23 -22.31
N ALA A 334 -10.26 -1.36 -23.15
CA ALA A 334 -11.32 -2.36 -23.00
C ALA A 334 -10.80 -3.80 -23.02
N GLU A 335 -9.65 -4.02 -23.63
CA GLU A 335 -8.95 -5.29 -23.69
C GLU A 335 -8.07 -5.56 -22.48
N ASP A 336 -8.11 -4.70 -21.45
CA ASP A 336 -7.32 -4.80 -20.24
C ASP A 336 -5.79 -4.64 -20.48
N VAL A 337 -5.42 -3.83 -21.51
CA VAL A 337 -4.04 -3.45 -21.81
C VAL A 337 -3.76 -2.09 -21.15
N GLU A 338 -2.69 -2.01 -20.39
CA GLU A 338 -2.26 -0.78 -19.73
C GLU A 338 -1.43 0.09 -20.69
N GLY A 339 -1.77 1.38 -20.78
CA GLY A 339 -1.09 2.38 -21.59
C GLY A 339 0.26 2.83 -21.02
N LEU A 340 0.78 3.90 -21.58
CA LEU A 340 2.00 4.57 -21.12
C LEU A 340 1.72 5.36 -19.84
N ASP A 341 2.73 5.46 -18.98
CA ASP A 341 2.63 6.17 -17.71
C ASP A 341 2.77 7.70 -17.91
N ALA A 342 1.84 8.47 -17.35
CA ALA A 342 2.11 9.85 -16.99
C ALA A 342 2.85 9.85 -15.65
N GLU A 343 4.02 10.47 -15.61
CA GLU A 343 4.88 10.51 -14.43
C GLU A 343 4.94 11.93 -13.86
N GLN A 344 4.87 12.05 -12.53
CA GLN A 344 5.02 13.30 -11.83
C GLN A 344 5.71 13.12 -10.49
N ASP A 345 6.87 13.72 -10.32
CA ASP A 345 7.56 13.74 -9.04
C ASP A 345 6.93 14.79 -8.13
N PHE A 346 6.78 14.45 -6.85
CA PHE A 346 6.31 15.35 -5.80
C PHE A 346 6.93 14.96 -4.46
N GLN A 347 6.93 15.92 -3.52
CA GLN A 347 7.51 15.70 -2.20
C GLN A 347 6.44 15.79 -1.13
N VAL A 348 6.26 14.73 -0.35
CA VAL A 348 5.43 14.77 0.86
C VAL A 348 6.30 15.23 2.02
N ARG A 349 5.86 16.32 2.67
CA ARG A 349 6.58 16.94 3.79
C ARG A 349 6.08 16.38 5.10
N ASP A 350 6.98 16.21 6.07
CA ASP A 350 6.67 15.82 7.45
C ASP A 350 6.83 17.01 8.43
N GLN A 351 7.25 18.17 7.92
CA GLN A 351 7.40 19.39 8.70
C GLN A 351 6.34 20.42 8.32
N PRO A 352 5.77 21.12 9.31
CA PRO A 352 5.97 20.97 10.75
C PRO A 352 5.35 19.67 11.28
N PRO A 353 5.90 19.07 12.37
CA PRO A 353 5.39 17.83 12.93
C PRO A 353 3.97 18.01 13.45
N ALA A 354 3.21 16.90 13.50
CA ALA A 354 1.88 16.93 14.09
C ALA A 354 1.96 17.26 15.60
N PRO A 355 1.01 18.05 16.13
CA PRO A 355 0.91 18.26 17.57
C PRO A 355 0.63 16.94 18.31
N LEU A 356 1.10 16.81 19.54
CA LEU A 356 0.66 15.74 20.42
C LEU A 356 -0.75 16.05 20.91
N THR A 357 -1.63 15.08 20.76
CA THR A 357 -3.02 15.18 21.20
C THR A 357 -3.12 15.07 22.73
N VAL A 358 -3.95 15.91 23.35
CA VAL A 358 -4.16 15.95 24.80
C VAL A 358 -5.54 15.42 25.15
N ARG A 359 -6.58 15.93 24.49
CA ARG A 359 -7.99 15.53 24.68
C ARG A 359 -8.79 15.60 23.38
N PRO A 360 -9.84 14.76 23.20
CA PRO A 360 -10.17 13.57 23.98
C PRO A 360 -9.07 12.50 23.93
N LEU A 361 -8.98 11.64 24.95
CA LEU A 361 -8.03 10.52 24.98
C LEU A 361 -8.47 9.43 23.99
N HIS A 362 -7.54 8.56 23.63
CA HIS A 362 -7.81 7.41 22.77
C HIS A 362 -8.98 6.55 23.29
N GLY A 363 -10.05 6.42 22.50
CA GLY A 363 -11.22 5.63 22.85
C GLY A 363 -12.11 6.24 23.94
N GLN A 364 -11.94 7.53 24.26
CA GLN A 364 -12.74 8.20 25.27
C GLN A 364 -14.19 8.35 24.79
N THR A 365 -15.14 8.10 25.71
CA THR A 365 -16.54 8.49 25.52
C THR A 365 -16.74 9.91 26.07
N VAL A 366 -17.31 10.78 25.25
CA VAL A 366 -17.55 12.20 25.59
C VAL A 366 -19.03 12.52 25.53
N ASN A 367 -19.56 13.05 26.63
CA ASN A 367 -20.97 13.46 26.75
C ASN A 367 -21.14 14.92 26.30
N SER A 368 -20.87 15.19 25.04
CA SER A 368 -21.03 16.54 24.48
C SER A 368 -21.17 16.44 22.95
N ALA A 369 -22.17 17.12 22.40
CA ALA A 369 -22.31 17.24 20.96
C ALA A 369 -21.18 18.07 20.34
N ARG A 370 -20.51 18.91 21.11
CA ARG A 370 -19.36 19.71 20.70
C ARG A 370 -18.19 19.51 21.64
N PRO A 371 -17.49 18.35 21.58
CA PRO A 371 -16.34 18.10 22.44
C PRO A 371 -15.23 19.12 22.19
N ARG A 372 -14.51 19.48 23.24
CA ARG A 372 -13.30 20.29 23.14
C ARG A 372 -12.12 19.40 22.80
N PHE A 373 -11.47 19.67 21.69
CA PHE A 373 -10.23 19.00 21.26
C PHE A 373 -9.03 19.84 21.69
N GLU A 374 -8.02 19.20 22.27
CA GLU A 374 -6.82 19.88 22.76
C GLU A 374 -5.55 19.14 22.32
N TRP A 375 -4.49 19.93 22.10
CA TRP A 375 -3.19 19.44 21.66
C TRP A 375 -2.06 20.35 22.10
N THR A 376 -0.83 19.87 21.98
CA THR A 376 0.37 20.65 22.33
C THR A 376 0.71 21.68 21.25
N ARG A 377 1.37 22.77 21.65
CA ARG A 377 1.92 23.72 20.70
C ARG A 377 3.14 23.14 20.00
N VAL A 378 3.23 23.35 18.67
CA VAL A 378 4.41 23.05 17.86
C VAL A 378 5.14 24.36 17.53
N ALA A 379 6.45 24.40 17.73
CA ALA A 379 7.24 25.64 17.70
C ALA A 379 7.16 26.38 16.34
N ASP A 380 7.22 25.63 15.24
CA ASP A 380 7.25 26.20 13.88
C ASP A 380 5.86 26.24 13.21
N ALA A 381 4.81 25.91 13.96
CA ALA A 381 3.45 25.96 13.47
C ALA A 381 2.79 27.32 13.77
N GLU A 382 2.15 27.92 12.80
CA GLU A 382 1.29 29.11 12.98
C GLU A 382 -0.11 28.72 13.39
N ARG A 383 -0.63 27.61 12.83
CA ARG A 383 -1.99 27.11 13.10
C ARG A 383 -2.02 25.60 13.07
N THR A 384 -3.10 25.02 13.59
CA THR A 384 -3.37 23.59 13.60
C THR A 384 -4.69 23.33 12.90
N VAL A 385 -4.73 22.32 12.05
CA VAL A 385 -5.95 21.82 11.40
C VAL A 385 -6.44 20.61 12.18
N LEU A 386 -7.71 20.62 12.57
CA LEU A 386 -8.44 19.48 13.15
C LEU A 386 -9.30 18.83 12.07
N GLN A 387 -9.23 17.53 11.95
CA GLN A 387 -10.18 16.72 11.15
C GLN A 387 -10.92 15.74 12.06
N ILE A 388 -12.24 15.59 11.82
CA ILE A 388 -13.10 14.58 12.46
C ILE A 388 -13.85 13.84 11.35
N ALA A 389 -13.82 12.52 11.38
CA ALA A 389 -14.47 11.65 10.40
C ALA A 389 -15.14 10.45 11.08
N ARG A 390 -15.99 9.73 10.34
CA ARG A 390 -16.49 8.41 10.76
C ARG A 390 -15.63 7.28 10.22
N ASP A 391 -14.90 7.54 9.13
CA ASP A 391 -14.00 6.56 8.54
C ASP A 391 -12.53 6.87 8.91
N PRO A 392 -11.74 5.87 9.29
CA PRO A 392 -10.34 6.07 9.71
C PRO A 392 -9.41 6.50 8.57
N GLN A 393 -9.86 6.48 7.32
CA GLN A 393 -9.08 6.92 6.16
C GLN A 393 -9.26 8.41 5.85
N PHE A 394 -10.25 9.08 6.47
CA PHE A 394 -10.57 10.51 6.28
C PHE A 394 -10.78 10.89 4.80
N LEU A 395 -11.44 10.02 4.05
CA LEU A 395 -11.74 10.29 2.64
C LEU A 395 -12.75 11.44 2.48
N ASP A 396 -13.68 11.56 3.43
CA ASP A 396 -14.68 12.63 3.50
C ASP A 396 -14.85 13.07 4.97
N PRO A 397 -13.97 13.95 5.49
CA PRO A 397 -14.04 14.39 6.88
C PRO A 397 -15.29 15.24 7.10
N LEU A 398 -16.06 14.92 8.17
CA LEU A 398 -17.24 15.68 8.58
C LEU A 398 -16.90 17.09 9.07
N VAL A 399 -15.74 17.24 9.68
CA VAL A 399 -15.20 18.51 10.16
C VAL A 399 -13.77 18.65 9.71
N GLU A 400 -13.45 19.78 9.07
CA GLU A 400 -12.09 20.24 8.84
C GLU A 400 -12.05 21.72 9.21
N GLN A 401 -11.37 22.05 10.30
CA GLN A 401 -11.29 23.42 10.83
C GLN A 401 -9.87 23.69 11.31
N ASP A 402 -9.44 24.95 11.19
CA ASP A 402 -8.13 25.39 11.67
C ASP A 402 -8.21 26.45 12.77
N THR A 403 -7.19 26.48 13.61
CA THR A 403 -7.07 27.46 14.70
C THR A 403 -5.61 27.78 15.01
N ARG A 404 -5.35 28.96 15.57
CA ARG A 404 -4.06 29.35 16.16
C ARG A 404 -3.94 28.95 17.64
N ALA A 405 -5.06 28.57 18.25
CA ALA A 405 -5.09 28.09 19.62
C ALA A 405 -4.62 26.62 19.68
N THR A 406 -4.30 26.14 20.88
CA THR A 406 -3.99 24.74 21.15
C THR A 406 -5.23 23.90 21.45
N HIS A 407 -6.40 24.44 21.17
CA HIS A 407 -7.68 23.78 21.33
C HIS A 407 -8.67 24.27 20.28
N LEU A 408 -9.69 23.44 20.02
CA LEU A 408 -10.80 23.79 19.15
C LEU A 408 -12.04 23.00 19.55
N ARG A 409 -13.20 23.68 19.46
CA ARG A 409 -14.51 23.06 19.58
C ARG A 409 -15.17 23.12 18.20
N PRO A 410 -15.71 22.01 17.68
CA PRO A 410 -16.37 22.00 16.37
C PRO A 410 -17.45 23.07 16.27
N GLY A 411 -17.54 23.73 15.12
CA GLY A 411 -18.55 24.75 14.88
C GLY A 411 -19.98 24.19 14.74
N GLN A 412 -20.13 22.88 14.60
CA GLN A 412 -21.39 22.16 14.45
C GLN A 412 -21.52 21.04 15.47
N ASP A 413 -22.76 20.65 15.75
CA ASP A 413 -23.07 19.52 16.62
C ASP A 413 -22.70 18.19 15.93
N LEU A 414 -22.03 17.32 16.64
CA LEU A 414 -21.77 15.95 16.25
C LEU A 414 -22.86 15.05 16.84
N ALA A 415 -23.53 14.26 16.01
CA ALA A 415 -24.53 13.31 16.47
C ALA A 415 -23.89 12.19 17.31
N PRO A 416 -24.61 11.56 18.23
CA PRO A 416 -24.11 10.39 18.95
C PRO A 416 -23.57 9.30 18.01
N GLY A 417 -22.46 8.66 18.39
CA GLY A 417 -21.81 7.60 17.61
C GLY A 417 -20.29 7.64 17.69
N ASP A 418 -19.68 6.77 16.92
CA ASP A 418 -18.23 6.59 16.87
C ASP A 418 -17.60 7.49 15.80
N TYR A 419 -16.48 8.08 16.15
CA TYR A 419 -15.68 8.99 15.34
C TYR A 419 -14.19 8.70 15.47
N VAL A 420 -13.44 9.19 14.51
CA VAL A 420 -11.99 9.31 14.59
C VAL A 420 -11.61 10.77 14.35
N TRP A 421 -10.57 11.21 15.02
CA TRP A 421 -10.07 12.57 14.86
C TRP A 421 -8.55 12.61 14.78
N ARG A 422 -8.02 13.65 14.14
CA ARG A 422 -6.59 13.88 13.99
C ARG A 422 -6.28 15.34 13.81
N VAL A 423 -5.03 15.72 14.05
CA VAL A 423 -4.55 17.10 13.90
C VAL A 423 -3.28 17.16 13.09
N ALA A 424 -3.08 18.28 12.38
CA ALA A 424 -1.86 18.59 11.65
C ALA A 424 -1.45 20.02 11.91
N SER A 425 -0.15 20.29 11.96
CA SER A 425 0.41 21.64 12.04
C SER A 425 0.51 22.27 10.66
N VAL A 426 0.37 23.61 10.59
CA VAL A 426 0.58 24.41 9.38
C VAL A 426 1.60 25.51 9.72
N ASP A 427 2.64 25.63 8.91
CA ASP A 427 3.68 26.65 9.06
C ASP A 427 3.22 28.06 8.61
N ARG A 428 4.10 29.07 8.77
CA ARG A 428 3.83 30.45 8.37
C ARG A 428 3.67 30.65 6.86
N ASN A 429 4.17 29.71 6.06
CA ASN A 429 4.06 29.73 4.60
C ASN A 429 2.78 29.02 4.11
N GLY A 430 1.98 28.49 5.04
CA GLY A 430 0.75 27.75 4.73
C GLY A 430 1.01 26.28 4.38
N HIS A 431 2.22 25.76 4.55
CA HIS A 431 2.50 24.35 4.33
C HIS A 431 1.99 23.53 5.52
N ARG A 432 1.14 22.56 5.24
CA ARG A 432 0.65 21.61 6.23
C ARG A 432 1.61 20.42 6.33
N GLY A 433 2.05 20.08 7.53
CA GLY A 433 2.73 18.83 7.84
C GLY A 433 1.77 17.64 7.83
N ARG A 434 2.29 16.47 8.14
CA ARG A 434 1.47 15.26 8.26
C ARG A 434 0.45 15.37 9.39
N PHE A 435 -0.68 14.72 9.22
CA PHE A 435 -1.58 14.47 10.33
C PHE A 435 -0.95 13.49 11.33
N GLY A 436 -1.25 13.70 12.62
CA GLY A 436 -1.00 12.72 13.65
C GLY A 436 -1.81 11.44 13.43
N GLN A 437 -1.53 10.42 14.25
CA GLN A 437 -2.31 9.18 14.20
C GLN A 437 -3.77 9.46 14.54
N PRO A 438 -4.74 8.86 13.81
CA PRO A 438 -6.15 8.95 14.14
C PRO A 438 -6.44 8.39 15.52
N LEU A 439 -7.21 9.12 16.32
CA LEU A 439 -7.67 8.70 17.63
C LEU A 439 -9.18 8.46 17.59
N PRO A 440 -9.65 7.28 17.99
CA PRO A 440 -11.07 6.99 18.12
C PRO A 440 -11.67 7.73 19.32
N LEU A 441 -12.91 8.18 19.19
CA LEU A 441 -13.73 8.70 20.27
C LEU A 441 -15.19 8.30 20.04
N THR A 442 -15.96 8.18 21.13
CA THR A 442 -17.40 7.96 21.07
C THR A 442 -18.11 9.17 21.65
N ILE A 443 -19.09 9.72 20.92
CA ILE A 443 -19.95 10.80 21.40
C ILE A 443 -21.26 10.22 21.86
N THR A 444 -21.72 10.64 23.04
CA THR A 444 -23.02 10.30 23.58
C THR A 444 -23.77 11.57 23.96
N ASP A 445 -25.09 11.50 24.02
CA ASP A 445 -25.98 12.54 24.49
C ASP A 445 -26.59 12.22 25.88
N GLU A 446 -26.09 11.17 26.52
CA GLU A 446 -26.54 10.82 27.87
C GLU A 446 -26.16 11.92 28.87
N PRO A 447 -27.15 12.52 29.57
CA PRO A 447 -26.86 13.53 30.56
C PRO A 447 -26.02 12.98 31.71
N VAL A 448 -25.00 13.70 32.13
CA VAL A 448 -24.12 13.31 33.23
C VAL A 448 -24.87 13.48 34.55
N ASP A 449 -24.93 12.44 35.39
CA ASP A 449 -25.42 12.56 36.75
C ASP A 449 -24.46 13.43 37.59
N PRO A 450 -24.92 14.57 38.12
CA PRO A 450 -24.06 15.46 38.92
C PRO A 450 -23.71 14.90 40.29
N ALA A 451 -24.13 13.66 40.63
CA ALA A 451 -23.93 13.03 41.94
C ALA A 451 -24.22 13.99 43.11
N LEU A 452 -25.44 14.47 43.16
CA LEU A 452 -25.89 15.38 44.22
C LEU A 452 -25.69 14.74 45.58
N GLN A 453 -24.99 15.43 46.48
CA GLN A 453 -24.81 15.00 47.86
C GLN A 453 -26.12 15.21 48.68
N PRO A 454 -26.33 14.48 49.77
CA PRO A 454 -27.45 14.71 50.62
C PRO A 454 -27.55 16.19 51.06
N PRO A 455 -28.72 16.81 50.90
CA PRO A 455 -28.89 18.24 51.18
C PRO A 455 -28.66 18.57 52.63
N GLU A 456 -27.83 19.57 52.91
CA GLU A 456 -27.60 20.06 54.27
C GLU A 456 -28.56 21.17 54.62
N ALA A 457 -29.33 21.00 55.71
CA ALA A 457 -30.28 22.01 56.18
C ALA A 457 -29.87 22.49 57.59
N ALA A 458 -29.31 23.69 57.67
CA ALA A 458 -28.89 24.31 58.93
C ALA A 458 -29.29 25.78 59.00
N LYS A 459 -29.66 26.27 60.19
CA LYS A 459 -29.96 27.70 60.43
C LYS A 459 -30.94 28.37 59.43
N GLY A 460 -31.90 27.60 58.92
CA GLY A 460 -32.88 28.12 57.94
C GLY A 460 -32.37 28.23 56.52
N GLN A 461 -31.20 27.69 56.23
CA GLN A 461 -30.60 27.59 54.90
C GLN A 461 -30.61 26.14 54.42
N LEU A 462 -30.59 25.97 53.11
CA LEU A 462 -30.44 24.71 52.40
C LEU A 462 -29.21 24.83 51.51
N THR A 463 -28.23 23.95 51.75
CA THR A 463 -27.03 23.86 50.89
C THR A 463 -27.10 22.59 50.09
N LEU A 464 -26.91 22.74 48.76
CA LEU A 464 -26.82 21.66 47.79
C LEU A 464 -25.41 21.62 47.29
N ARG A 465 -24.82 20.43 47.22
CA ARG A 465 -23.47 20.17 46.65
C ARG A 465 -23.57 19.07 45.64
N TRP A 466 -22.76 19.16 44.64
CA TRP A 466 -22.62 18.15 43.59
C TRP A 466 -21.14 17.86 43.31
N GLN A 467 -20.90 16.88 42.45
CA GLN A 467 -19.54 16.53 42.09
C GLN A 467 -18.91 17.67 41.30
N ALA A 468 -17.70 18.07 41.66
CA ALA A 468 -16.91 19.02 40.89
C ALA A 468 -16.64 18.48 39.48
N GLY A 469 -16.78 19.33 38.51
CA GLY A 469 -16.36 19.05 37.15
C GLY A 469 -14.84 19.11 36.97
N GLU A 470 -14.41 19.30 35.74
CA GLU A 470 -12.99 19.50 35.42
C GLU A 470 -12.51 20.88 35.95
N PRO A 471 -11.19 21.04 36.19
CA PRO A 471 -10.63 22.31 36.59
C PRO A 471 -10.98 23.42 35.56
N GLY A 472 -11.49 24.56 36.08
CA GLY A 472 -11.91 25.69 35.24
C GLY A 472 -13.35 25.65 34.75
N GLN A 473 -14.11 24.57 35.01
CA GLN A 473 -15.54 24.53 34.72
C GLN A 473 -16.37 25.32 35.71
N GLY A 474 -17.33 26.08 35.21
CA GLY A 474 -18.43 26.68 35.97
C GLY A 474 -19.68 25.79 35.97
N TYR A 475 -20.70 26.24 36.67
CA TYR A 475 -21.94 25.49 36.85
C TYR A 475 -23.14 26.40 36.69
N ARG A 476 -24.21 25.92 36.05
CA ARG A 476 -25.54 26.54 36.13
C ARG A 476 -26.49 25.59 36.83
N VAL A 477 -27.06 26.06 37.94
CA VAL A 477 -28.00 25.27 38.72
C VAL A 477 -29.38 25.85 38.58
N GLN A 478 -30.36 25.00 38.29
CA GLN A 478 -31.77 25.35 38.28
C GLN A 478 -32.52 24.57 39.33
N LEU A 479 -33.37 25.29 40.09
CA LEU A 479 -34.30 24.69 41.06
C LEU A 479 -35.72 25.06 40.69
N ASP A 480 -36.62 24.11 40.73
CA ASP A 480 -38.02 24.30 40.44
C ASP A 480 -38.92 23.45 41.40
N ARG A 481 -40.19 23.88 41.55
CA ARG A 481 -41.16 23.11 42.34
C ARG A 481 -41.96 22.12 41.52
N ARG A 482 -42.12 22.37 40.25
CA ARG A 482 -42.94 21.53 39.34
C ARG A 482 -42.10 20.53 38.56
N GLY A 483 -40.82 20.85 38.33
CA GLY A 483 -39.91 20.05 37.52
C GLY A 483 -40.00 20.29 36.03
N ASP A 484 -40.81 21.28 35.59
CA ASP A 484 -40.85 21.71 34.17
C ASP A 484 -39.81 22.79 33.84
N PHE A 485 -39.29 23.45 34.87
CA PHE A 485 -38.28 24.53 34.78
C PHE A 485 -38.70 25.70 33.88
N ALA A 486 -40.00 25.87 33.62
CA ALA A 486 -40.47 26.99 32.81
C ALA A 486 -40.29 28.34 33.52
N THR A 487 -40.45 28.33 34.88
CA THR A 487 -40.20 29.48 35.73
C THR A 487 -39.47 29.00 37.02
N PRO A 488 -38.17 28.75 36.93
CA PRO A 488 -37.42 28.15 38.03
C PRO A 488 -37.37 29.10 39.23
N LEU A 489 -37.39 28.54 40.44
CA LEU A 489 -37.19 29.28 41.68
C LEU A 489 -35.79 29.88 41.79
N LEU A 490 -34.81 29.20 41.21
CA LEU A 490 -33.45 29.64 41.10
C LEU A 490 -32.91 29.21 39.72
N ASP A 491 -32.26 30.15 39.05
CA ASP A 491 -31.42 29.92 37.86
C ASP A 491 -30.17 30.76 38.07
N ARG A 492 -29.05 30.10 38.33
CA ARG A 492 -27.81 30.80 38.67
C ARG A 492 -26.57 30.09 38.15
N GLU A 493 -25.66 30.88 37.65
CA GLU A 493 -24.29 30.45 37.30
C GLU A 493 -23.38 30.61 38.52
N LEU A 494 -22.48 29.67 38.73
CA LEU A 494 -21.61 29.52 39.89
C LEU A 494 -20.23 29.00 39.49
N ASP A 495 -19.20 29.46 40.20
CA ASP A 495 -17.83 28.98 40.02
C ASP A 495 -17.50 27.80 40.94
N GLN A 496 -18.39 27.49 41.89
CA GLN A 496 -18.20 26.41 42.86
C GLN A 496 -19.34 25.38 42.76
N PRO A 497 -19.09 24.08 42.96
CA PRO A 497 -20.09 23.03 42.87
C PRO A 497 -21.04 22.99 44.06
N GLU A 498 -21.44 24.15 44.54
CA GLU A 498 -22.39 24.27 45.65
C GLU A 498 -23.28 25.51 45.51
N VAL A 499 -24.47 25.43 46.02
CA VAL A 499 -25.37 26.55 46.19
C VAL A 499 -26.06 26.52 47.54
N THR A 500 -26.10 27.69 48.20
CA THR A 500 -26.84 27.88 49.44
C THR A 500 -28.01 28.85 49.21
N LEU A 501 -29.20 28.46 49.64
CA LEU A 501 -30.42 29.23 49.51
C LEU A 501 -31.22 29.20 50.79
N LYS A 502 -32.21 30.13 50.93
CA LYS A 502 -33.14 30.10 52.05
C LYS A 502 -33.98 28.83 51.94
N ARG A 503 -33.99 28.01 52.97
CA ARG A 503 -34.73 26.74 53.01
C ARG A 503 -36.24 27.01 52.78
N PRO A 504 -36.83 26.41 51.72
CA PRO A 504 -38.29 26.43 51.54
C PRO A 504 -38.98 25.72 52.68
N TRP A 505 -40.16 26.14 53.03
CA TRP A 505 -40.89 25.66 54.19
C TRP A 505 -41.23 24.16 54.11
N ARG A 506 -41.71 23.70 52.94
CA ARG A 506 -42.11 22.30 52.69
C ARG A 506 -42.21 22.03 51.18
N GLY A 507 -42.30 20.76 50.79
CA GLY A 507 -42.56 20.31 49.42
C GLY A 507 -41.36 19.62 48.79
N THR A 508 -41.49 19.34 47.50
CA THR A 508 -40.43 18.75 46.69
C THR A 508 -39.75 19.85 45.91
N LEU A 509 -38.45 19.83 45.83
CA LEU A 509 -37.66 20.63 44.91
C LEU A 509 -37.09 19.71 43.81
N HIS A 510 -37.15 20.15 42.59
CA HIS A 510 -36.53 19.57 41.44
C HIS A 510 -35.25 20.35 41.16
N VAL A 511 -34.16 19.66 40.99
CA VAL A 511 -32.84 20.24 40.79
C VAL A 511 -32.20 19.64 39.52
N ARG A 512 -31.59 20.48 38.72
CA ARG A 512 -30.74 20.08 37.62
C ARG A 512 -29.52 20.99 37.53
N VAL A 513 -28.40 20.41 37.13
CA VAL A 513 -27.10 21.11 37.03
C VAL A 513 -26.60 21.00 35.58
N GLN A 514 -26.00 22.04 35.10
CA GLN A 514 -25.34 22.10 33.81
C GLN A 514 -23.90 22.54 34.05
N TYR A 515 -22.95 21.85 33.42
CA TYR A 515 -21.55 22.21 33.48
C TYR A 515 -21.28 23.22 32.35
N ILE A 516 -20.51 24.26 32.62
CA ILE A 516 -20.10 25.30 31.70
C ILE A 516 -18.58 25.26 31.60
N ASP A 517 -18.07 25.02 30.40
CA ASP A 517 -16.64 24.99 30.15
C ASP A 517 -16.01 26.40 30.17
N GLU A 518 -14.68 26.49 30.32
CA GLU A 518 -13.95 27.77 30.33
C GLU A 518 -14.22 28.66 29.11
N ASP A 519 -14.53 28.05 27.95
CA ASP A 519 -14.86 28.75 26.71
C ASP A 519 -16.33 29.22 26.64
N GLY A 520 -17.08 29.03 27.73
CA GLY A 520 -18.49 29.41 27.86
C GLY A 520 -19.47 28.42 27.22
N TYR A 521 -19.01 27.29 26.74
CA TYR A 521 -19.91 26.25 26.22
C TYR A 521 -20.63 25.56 27.35
N ALA A 522 -21.96 25.61 27.30
CA ALA A 522 -22.82 24.95 28.26
C ALA A 522 -23.22 23.57 27.72
N GLY A 523 -22.85 22.51 28.43
CA GLY A 523 -23.25 21.13 28.14
C GLY A 523 -24.77 20.91 28.35
N PRO A 524 -25.29 19.69 28.21
CA PRO A 524 -26.67 19.38 28.55
C PRO A 524 -26.90 19.49 30.04
N PHE A 525 -28.16 19.79 30.45
CA PHE A 525 -28.55 19.66 31.87
C PHE A 525 -28.53 18.21 32.29
N SER A 526 -28.13 17.99 33.53
CA SER A 526 -28.22 16.67 34.20
C SER A 526 -29.65 16.15 34.25
N PRO A 527 -29.85 14.85 34.48
CA PRO A 527 -31.14 14.32 34.89
C PRO A 527 -31.69 15.09 36.10
N THR A 528 -32.99 15.38 36.08
CA THR A 528 -33.64 16.07 37.20
C THR A 528 -33.68 15.20 38.45
N GLN A 529 -33.09 15.70 39.51
CA GLN A 529 -33.15 15.04 40.82
C GLN A 529 -34.21 15.69 41.71
N GLN A 530 -34.86 14.90 42.59
CA GLN A 530 -35.90 15.35 43.49
C GLN A 530 -35.41 15.35 44.94
N ILE A 531 -35.62 16.47 45.62
CA ILE A 531 -35.29 16.64 47.01
C ILE A 531 -36.58 16.85 47.79
N ALA A 532 -36.94 15.88 48.63
CA ALA A 532 -38.07 16.01 49.54
C ALA A 532 -37.68 16.85 50.76
N LEU A 533 -38.40 17.97 50.97
CA LEU A 533 -38.20 18.80 52.18
C LEU A 533 -39.29 18.48 53.20
N PRO A 534 -38.92 17.84 54.32
CA PRO A 534 -39.89 17.53 55.38
C PRO A 534 -40.47 18.82 56.00
N CYS A 535 -41.73 18.75 56.33
CA CYS A 535 -42.47 19.88 56.96
C CYS A 535 -41.85 20.25 58.31
N ARG A 536 -41.45 21.50 58.48
CA ARG A 536 -40.81 22.01 59.72
C ARG A 536 -41.68 21.93 60.92
N THR A 537 -43.00 22.02 60.75
CA THR A 537 -43.99 21.98 61.86
C THR A 537 -44.49 20.56 62.17
N CYS A 538 -44.33 19.63 61.20
CA CYS A 538 -44.80 18.24 61.39
C CYS A 538 -43.91 17.41 62.29
N TYR A 539 -42.67 17.80 62.57
CA TYR A 539 -41.79 17.16 63.55
C TYR A 539 -42.15 17.47 64.97
N GLY A 540 -42.87 18.58 65.19
CA GLY A 540 -43.35 18.92 66.53
C GLY A 540 -44.59 18.13 66.98
N ALA A 541 -45.36 17.59 66.04
CA ALA A 541 -46.60 16.86 66.30
C ALA A 541 -46.44 15.31 66.23
N GLY A 542 -45.35 14.81 65.60
CA GLY A 542 -45.12 13.38 65.36
C GLY A 542 -44.13 12.73 66.38
N GLY A 543 -43.41 13.55 67.15
CA GLY A 543 -42.43 13.04 68.17
C GLY A 543 -43.02 12.30 69.30
N GLY A 544 -44.36 12.30 69.50
CA GLY A 544 -45.06 11.55 70.54
C GLY A 544 -45.54 10.15 70.15
N ALA A 545 -45.60 9.83 68.87
CA ALA A 545 -46.21 8.58 68.39
C ALA A 545 -45.21 7.48 67.99
N LEU A 546 -43.91 7.79 67.82
CA LEU A 546 -42.89 6.81 67.44
C LEU A 546 -42.14 6.21 68.66
N LEU A 547 -42.35 6.73 69.89
CA LEU A 547 -41.82 6.15 71.12
C LEU A 547 -42.72 5.06 71.74
N LEU A 548 -43.91 4.81 71.18
CA LEU A 548 -44.85 3.78 71.68
C LEU A 548 -44.83 2.48 70.83
N TRP A 549 -44.01 2.35 69.85
CA TRP A 549 -43.91 1.16 68.96
C TRP A 549 -42.60 0.37 69.12
N LEU A 550 -41.76 0.77 70.08
CA LEU A 550 -40.54 0.04 70.49
C LEU A 550 -40.63 -0.61 71.89
N LEU A 551 -41.83 -0.67 72.49
CA LEU A 551 -42.11 -1.31 73.77
C LEU A 551 -43.39 -2.20 73.76
N LEU A 552 -43.63 -2.87 72.60
CA LEU A 552 -44.56 -4.02 72.57
C LEU A 552 -43.99 -5.14 71.74
#